data_1eb31f2fd4537fbb095730a381e8cb2d
#
_entry.id   1eb31f2fd4537fbb095730a381e8cb2d
#
_cell.length_a   1.000
_cell.length_b   1.000
_cell.length_c   1.000
_cell.angle_alpha   90.00
_cell.angle_beta   90.00
_cell.angle_gamma   90.00
#
_symmetry.space_group_name_H-M   'P 1'
#
loop_
_entity.id
_entity.type
_entity.pdbx_description
1 polymer ?
#
loop_
_entity_poly.entity_id
_entity_poly.type
_entity_poly.pdbx_seq_one_letter_code
_entity_poly.pdbx_strand_id
1 'polypeptide(L)'
;MNSDDQPDAIGAPVAATTVGVSTPLATSWSRYWARSLDFILWLCLLDFPIGWYAPGAFESRFALISYLATLPFVILLDAGVYSLCGNTPGKSLAGIRVLNEDGTKVGFARYLNRNFQVYLRGMALGVAFVSLFTLIYSYSRLRADETLSWDEKTETRVFQTRSGWWRSWLVACLNLGILGGLTLLQIAMKSPESQIRFAVAAVNIGTPKMVDEITRLDGAQALPGLAMQYNFTILSEDADEVDPEYREAFEAEMHKQLEKTICLSDELEPFRALGATFRYRYANRLGGLITAFSIRSSECTTQNPAMK
;
A
#
# COMPACT_ATOMS: atom_id res chain seq x y z
N MET A 1 -36.65 51.34 -37.87
CA MET A 1 -35.30 51.35 -37.25
C MET A 1 -35.42 50.44 -36.05
N ASN A 2 -35.32 49.24 -36.28
CA ASN A 2 -34.31 48.21 -36.18
C ASN A 2 -33.41 48.35 -34.98
N SER A 3 -33.51 47.42 -34.07
CA SER A 3 -32.36 46.82 -33.37
C SER A 3 -32.80 45.42 -32.86
N ASP A 4 -32.21 44.46 -33.52
CA ASP A 4 -32.21 43.06 -33.13
C ASP A 4 -31.45 42.91 -31.82
N ASP A 5 -32.12 42.48 -30.74
CA ASP A 5 -31.52 41.93 -29.57
C ASP A 5 -31.61 40.39 -29.65
N GLN A 6 -30.48 39.80 -30.06
CA GLN A 6 -30.28 38.36 -30.05
C GLN A 6 -29.71 37.99 -28.67
N PRO A 7 -30.38 37.18 -27.86
CA PRO A 7 -29.80 36.71 -26.61
C PRO A 7 -28.76 35.61 -26.88
N ASP A 8 -27.61 35.80 -26.31
CA ASP A 8 -26.44 34.95 -26.33
C ASP A 8 -26.80 33.50 -25.94
N ALA A 9 -26.40 32.57 -26.79
CA ALA A 9 -26.50 31.13 -26.58
C ALA A 9 -25.53 30.70 -25.47
N ILE A 10 -26.02 30.68 -24.25
CA ILE A 10 -25.32 30.09 -23.11
C ILE A 10 -25.43 28.57 -23.22
N GLY A 11 -24.30 27.92 -23.42
CA GLY A 11 -23.99 26.55 -23.01
C GLY A 11 -24.82 25.47 -23.68
N ALA A 12 -24.39 25.02 -24.87
CA ALA A 12 -24.87 23.74 -25.39
C ALA A 12 -24.56 22.62 -24.39
N PRO A 13 -25.55 21.81 -23.96
CA PRO A 13 -25.33 20.67 -23.11
C PRO A 13 -24.42 19.70 -23.88
N VAL A 14 -23.33 19.27 -23.22
CA VAL A 14 -22.45 18.19 -23.70
C VAL A 14 -23.36 17.03 -24.08
N ALA A 15 -23.42 16.72 -25.37
CA ALA A 15 -24.25 15.65 -25.90
C ALA A 15 -24.02 14.36 -25.13
N ALA A 16 -25.02 13.94 -24.36
CA ALA A 16 -25.06 12.62 -23.75
C ALA A 16 -25.00 11.63 -24.92
N THR A 17 -23.87 10.93 -25.03
CA THR A 17 -23.69 9.88 -26.04
C THR A 17 -24.69 8.77 -25.69
N THR A 18 -25.88 8.81 -26.29
CA THR A 18 -26.85 7.74 -26.21
C THR A 18 -26.22 6.52 -26.86
N VAL A 19 -25.83 5.56 -26.01
CA VAL A 19 -25.37 4.25 -26.46
C VAL A 19 -26.56 3.57 -27.10
N GLY A 20 -26.55 3.47 -28.41
CA GLY A 20 -27.67 2.86 -29.14
C GLY A 20 -27.91 1.40 -28.72
N VAL A 21 -29.14 0.94 -28.89
CA VAL A 21 -29.67 -0.38 -28.48
C VAL A 21 -28.86 -1.60 -29.01
N SER A 22 -27.86 -1.40 -29.86
CA SER A 22 -27.03 -2.44 -30.49
C SER A 22 -25.69 -2.75 -29.77
N THR A 23 -25.41 -2.12 -28.62
CA THR A 23 -24.12 -2.34 -27.93
C THR A 23 -24.14 -3.70 -27.21
N PRO A 24 -23.20 -4.63 -27.53
CA PRO A 24 -23.21 -5.95 -26.94
C PRO A 24 -22.96 -5.89 -25.42
N LEU A 25 -23.51 -6.85 -24.70
CA LEU A 25 -23.27 -7.02 -23.27
C LEU A 25 -21.80 -7.45 -23.02
N ALA A 26 -21.22 -6.98 -21.94
CA ALA A 26 -19.88 -7.35 -21.56
C ALA A 26 -19.80 -8.82 -21.13
N THR A 27 -18.74 -9.51 -21.53
CA THR A 27 -18.50 -10.90 -21.16
C THR A 27 -18.25 -11.05 -19.64
N SER A 28 -18.50 -12.26 -19.11
CA SER A 28 -18.29 -12.59 -17.70
C SER A 28 -16.85 -12.30 -17.26
N TRP A 29 -15.89 -12.68 -18.09
CA TRP A 29 -14.45 -12.46 -17.81
C TRP A 29 -14.06 -10.98 -17.79
N SER A 30 -14.57 -10.18 -18.73
CA SER A 30 -14.32 -8.72 -18.72
C SER A 30 -14.86 -8.05 -17.44
N ARG A 31 -16.06 -8.47 -17.00
CA ARG A 31 -16.66 -7.96 -15.77
C ARG A 31 -15.88 -8.37 -14.53
N TYR A 32 -15.42 -9.64 -14.47
CA TYR A 32 -14.65 -10.18 -13.36
C TYR A 32 -13.30 -9.45 -13.22
N TRP A 33 -12.50 -9.44 -14.28
CA TRP A 33 -11.16 -8.85 -14.23
C TRP A 33 -11.17 -7.34 -14.00
N ALA A 34 -12.14 -6.64 -14.61
CA ALA A 34 -12.31 -5.20 -14.37
C ALA A 34 -12.59 -4.89 -12.89
N ARG A 35 -13.49 -5.66 -12.29
CA ARG A 35 -13.84 -5.49 -10.88
C ARG A 35 -12.71 -5.89 -9.94
N SER A 36 -12.03 -6.98 -10.23
CA SER A 36 -10.87 -7.41 -9.46
C SER A 36 -9.77 -6.34 -9.46
N LEU A 37 -9.50 -5.72 -10.61
CA LEU A 37 -8.53 -4.63 -10.71
C LEU A 37 -8.95 -3.41 -9.89
N ASP A 38 -10.21 -2.96 -10.03
CA ASP A 38 -10.72 -1.86 -9.23
C ASP A 38 -10.57 -2.16 -7.73
N PHE A 39 -10.95 -3.36 -7.30
CA PHE A 39 -10.87 -3.79 -5.90
C PHE A 39 -9.44 -3.77 -5.36
N ILE A 40 -8.48 -4.34 -6.10
CA ILE A 40 -7.06 -4.35 -5.71
C ILE A 40 -6.53 -2.91 -5.62
N LEU A 41 -6.84 -2.06 -6.59
CA LEU A 41 -6.39 -0.67 -6.59
C LEU A 41 -6.91 0.10 -5.37
N TRP A 42 -8.20 -0.06 -5.03
CA TRP A 42 -8.77 0.61 -3.87
C TRP A 42 -8.26 0.06 -2.55
N LEU A 43 -8.06 -1.25 -2.43
CA LEU A 43 -7.41 -1.84 -1.26
C LEU A 43 -5.98 -1.30 -1.11
N CYS A 44 -5.16 -1.33 -2.15
CA CYS A 44 -3.80 -0.78 -2.06
C CYS A 44 -3.80 0.69 -1.64
N LEU A 45 -4.74 1.50 -2.16
CA LEU A 45 -4.84 2.92 -1.82
C LEU A 45 -5.23 3.15 -0.35
N LEU A 46 -6.11 2.32 0.20
CA LEU A 46 -6.60 2.45 1.58
C LEU A 46 -5.67 1.78 2.59
N ASP A 47 -5.17 0.59 2.27
CA ASP A 47 -4.35 -0.20 3.20
C ASP A 47 -2.92 0.32 3.32
N PHE A 48 -2.39 0.97 2.28
CA PHE A 48 -1.04 1.54 2.33
C PHE A 48 -0.87 2.59 3.45
N PRO A 49 -1.74 3.62 3.58
CA PRO A 49 -1.67 4.55 4.69
C PRO A 49 -1.90 3.89 6.06
N ILE A 50 -2.86 2.94 6.14
CA ILE A 50 -3.15 2.23 7.37
C ILE A 50 -1.92 1.43 7.83
N GLY A 51 -1.28 0.70 6.92
CA GLY A 51 -0.06 -0.05 7.21
C GLY A 51 1.11 0.84 7.63
N TRP A 52 1.16 2.06 7.10
CA TRP A 52 2.20 3.03 7.44
C TRP A 52 2.02 3.63 8.84
N TYR A 53 0.79 4.04 9.20
CA TYR A 53 0.49 4.69 10.47
C TYR A 53 0.12 3.74 11.60
N ALA A 54 -0.35 2.55 11.30
CA ALA A 54 -0.80 1.54 12.25
C ALA A 54 -0.39 0.13 11.81
N PRO A 55 0.92 -0.19 11.80
CA PRO A 55 1.43 -1.47 11.30
C PRO A 55 0.82 -2.68 12.01
N GLY A 56 0.45 -2.56 13.29
CA GLY A 56 -0.23 -3.61 14.04
C GLY A 56 -1.66 -3.91 13.59
N ALA A 57 -2.29 -3.04 12.77
CA ALA A 57 -3.65 -3.26 12.28
C ALA A 57 -3.77 -4.51 11.39
N PHE A 58 -2.68 -4.92 10.75
CA PHE A 58 -2.61 -6.09 9.87
C PHE A 58 -1.94 -7.31 10.51
N GLU A 59 -1.69 -7.28 11.82
CA GLU A 59 -1.27 -8.47 12.55
C GLU A 59 -2.31 -9.59 12.40
N SER A 60 -1.87 -10.85 12.38
CA SER A 60 -2.70 -12.01 12.03
C SER A 60 -4.04 -12.09 12.79
N ARG A 61 -4.06 -11.70 14.06
CA ARG A 61 -5.27 -11.67 14.91
C ARG A 61 -6.30 -10.59 14.53
N PHE A 62 -5.85 -9.50 13.92
CA PHE A 62 -6.71 -8.37 13.52
C PHE A 62 -6.94 -8.28 12.01
N ALA A 63 -6.19 -9.02 11.22
CA ALA A 63 -6.21 -8.91 9.75
C ALA A 63 -7.61 -9.04 9.15
N LEU A 64 -8.42 -9.99 9.62
CA LEU A 64 -9.79 -10.17 9.16
C LEU A 64 -10.68 -8.98 9.51
N ILE A 65 -10.54 -8.45 10.73
CA ILE A 65 -11.35 -7.30 11.20
C ILE A 65 -10.97 -6.05 10.39
N SER A 66 -9.68 -5.80 10.19
CA SER A 66 -9.17 -4.68 9.38
C SER A 66 -9.66 -4.78 7.94
N TYR A 67 -9.57 -5.96 7.33
CA TYR A 67 -10.09 -6.21 5.99
C TYR A 67 -11.61 -5.93 5.90
N LEU A 68 -12.41 -6.46 6.83
CA LEU A 68 -13.85 -6.22 6.84
C LEU A 68 -14.20 -4.75 7.08
N ALA A 69 -13.42 -4.05 7.90
CA ALA A 69 -13.59 -2.62 8.14
C ALA A 69 -13.24 -1.76 6.91
N THR A 70 -12.28 -2.19 6.08
CA THR A 70 -11.88 -1.47 4.87
C THR A 70 -12.92 -1.61 3.74
N LEU A 71 -13.66 -2.72 3.68
CA LEU A 71 -14.62 -3.00 2.59
C LEU A 71 -15.66 -1.89 2.33
N PRO A 72 -16.34 -1.31 3.33
CA PRO A 72 -17.28 -0.22 3.09
C PRO A 72 -16.63 0.99 2.39
N PHE A 73 -15.39 1.30 2.75
CA PHE A 73 -14.65 2.41 2.14
C PHE A 73 -14.26 2.11 0.68
N VAL A 74 -13.88 0.86 0.37
CA VAL A 74 -13.66 0.41 -1.02
C VAL A 74 -14.92 0.59 -1.87
N ILE A 75 -16.08 0.18 -1.35
CA ILE A 75 -17.36 0.30 -2.04
C ILE A 75 -17.74 1.77 -2.27
N LEU A 76 -17.57 2.62 -1.26
CA LEU A 76 -17.82 4.05 -1.35
C LEU A 76 -16.89 4.74 -2.35
N LEU A 77 -15.60 4.41 -2.31
CA LEU A 77 -14.58 4.98 -3.20
C LEU A 77 -14.86 4.60 -4.65
N ASP A 78 -15.17 3.32 -4.93
CA ASP A 78 -15.55 2.87 -6.28
C ASP A 78 -16.80 3.62 -6.80
N ALA A 79 -17.81 3.80 -5.96
CA ALA A 79 -19.02 4.53 -6.33
C ALA A 79 -18.75 6.03 -6.51
N GLY A 80 -17.90 6.63 -5.69
CA GLY A 80 -17.49 8.03 -5.81
C GLY A 80 -16.75 8.28 -7.12
N VAL A 81 -15.73 7.47 -7.43
CA VAL A 81 -14.98 7.58 -8.67
C VAL A 81 -15.88 7.37 -9.90
N TYR A 82 -16.75 6.37 -9.87
CA TYR A 82 -17.74 6.17 -10.94
C TYR A 82 -18.63 7.41 -11.10
N SER A 83 -19.10 7.99 -10.01
CA SER A 83 -19.97 9.17 -10.04
C SER A 83 -19.29 10.40 -10.64
N LEU A 84 -18.02 10.64 -10.29
CA LEU A 84 -17.22 11.77 -10.76
C LEU A 84 -16.76 11.57 -12.21
N CYS A 85 -16.12 10.43 -12.48
CA CYS A 85 -15.44 10.16 -13.76
C CYS A 85 -16.35 9.45 -14.80
N GLY A 86 -17.53 8.97 -14.41
CA GLY A 86 -18.44 8.21 -15.29
C GLY A 86 -18.01 6.76 -15.52
N ASN A 87 -16.88 6.33 -15.03
CA ASN A 87 -16.39 4.95 -15.05
C ASN A 87 -15.27 4.75 -14.02
N THR A 88 -14.94 3.50 -13.70
CA THR A 88 -13.82 3.16 -12.84
C THR A 88 -12.59 2.75 -13.67
N PRO A 89 -11.36 2.80 -13.12
CA PRO A 89 -10.15 2.47 -13.84
C PRO A 89 -10.18 1.07 -14.49
N GLY A 90 -10.53 0.04 -13.73
CA GLY A 90 -10.58 -1.34 -14.23
C GLY A 90 -11.63 -1.52 -15.33
N LYS A 91 -12.82 -0.93 -15.16
CA LYS A 91 -13.88 -0.97 -16.18
C LYS A 91 -13.49 -0.20 -17.44
N SER A 92 -12.83 0.94 -17.28
CA SER A 92 -12.35 1.74 -18.40
C SER A 92 -11.28 1.00 -19.22
N LEU A 93 -10.32 0.35 -18.56
CA LEU A 93 -9.30 -0.48 -19.20
C LEU A 93 -9.90 -1.69 -19.90
N ALA A 94 -10.86 -2.38 -19.27
CA ALA A 94 -11.58 -3.50 -19.87
C ALA A 94 -12.50 -3.08 -21.05
N GLY A 95 -12.74 -1.78 -21.22
CA GLY A 95 -13.64 -1.25 -22.26
C GLY A 95 -15.11 -1.54 -21.99
N ILE A 96 -15.52 -1.58 -20.73
CA ILE A 96 -16.89 -1.81 -20.30
C ILE A 96 -17.45 -0.62 -19.55
N ARG A 97 -18.78 -0.47 -19.57
CA ARG A 97 -19.52 0.55 -18.80
C ARG A 97 -20.75 -0.04 -18.17
N VAL A 98 -21.07 0.45 -16.98
CA VAL A 98 -22.33 0.16 -16.28
C VAL A 98 -23.28 1.32 -16.58
N LEU A 99 -24.42 1.01 -17.17
CA LEU A 99 -25.46 1.99 -17.51
C LEU A 99 -26.82 1.49 -17.03
N ASN A 100 -27.78 2.37 -16.92
CA ASN A 100 -29.19 2.01 -16.78
C ASN A 100 -29.67 1.27 -18.04
N GLU A 101 -30.82 0.60 -17.99
CA GLU A 101 -31.39 -0.12 -19.16
C GLU A 101 -31.69 0.82 -20.33
N ASP A 102 -31.99 2.07 -20.04
CA ASP A 102 -32.21 3.13 -21.03
C ASP A 102 -30.90 3.71 -21.64
N GLY A 103 -29.75 3.21 -21.25
CA GLY A 103 -28.44 3.68 -21.70
C GLY A 103 -27.91 4.91 -20.98
N THR A 104 -28.64 5.47 -20.01
CA THR A 104 -28.20 6.63 -19.24
C THR A 104 -27.19 6.25 -18.15
N LYS A 105 -26.46 7.25 -17.64
CA LYS A 105 -25.51 7.06 -16.54
C LYS A 105 -26.25 6.69 -15.24
N VAL A 106 -25.75 5.69 -14.53
CA VAL A 106 -26.31 5.27 -13.25
C VAL A 106 -26.02 6.33 -12.17
N GLY A 107 -27.05 6.72 -11.41
CA GLY A 107 -26.89 7.65 -10.29
C GLY A 107 -26.08 7.03 -9.13
N PHE A 108 -25.42 7.88 -8.33
CA PHE A 108 -24.52 7.46 -7.24
C PHE A 108 -25.17 6.43 -6.29
N ALA A 109 -26.35 6.72 -5.76
CA ALA A 109 -27.01 5.84 -4.79
C ALA A 109 -27.36 4.46 -5.39
N ARG A 110 -27.83 4.42 -6.64
CA ARG A 110 -28.14 3.18 -7.36
C ARG A 110 -26.88 2.37 -7.64
N TYR A 111 -25.78 3.04 -8.06
CA TYR A 111 -24.50 2.41 -8.30
C TYR A 111 -23.87 1.89 -7.00
N LEU A 112 -23.96 2.64 -5.91
CA LEU A 112 -23.50 2.23 -4.58
C LEU A 112 -24.24 0.97 -4.10
N ASN A 113 -25.59 0.96 -4.21
CA ASN A 113 -26.40 -0.21 -3.87
C ASN A 113 -26.02 -1.43 -4.73
N ARG A 114 -25.84 -1.22 -6.04
CA ARG A 114 -25.36 -2.27 -6.95
C ARG A 114 -24.01 -2.84 -6.49
N ASN A 115 -23.04 -1.99 -6.18
CA ASN A 115 -21.74 -2.42 -5.70
C ASN A 115 -21.85 -3.22 -4.41
N PHE A 116 -22.63 -2.74 -3.45
CA PHE A 116 -22.88 -3.47 -2.21
C PHE A 116 -23.47 -4.87 -2.47
N GLN A 117 -24.45 -4.98 -3.35
CA GLN A 117 -25.03 -6.28 -3.74
C GLN A 117 -23.97 -7.20 -4.40
N VAL A 118 -23.10 -6.65 -5.25
CA VAL A 118 -22.02 -7.43 -5.89
C VAL A 118 -21.03 -7.95 -4.85
N TYR A 119 -20.59 -7.12 -3.90
CA TYR A 119 -19.67 -7.56 -2.84
C TYR A 119 -20.31 -8.61 -1.93
N LEU A 120 -21.59 -8.40 -1.58
CA LEU A 120 -22.30 -9.34 -0.70
C LEU A 120 -22.60 -10.68 -1.40
N ARG A 121 -23.17 -10.63 -2.62
CA ARG A 121 -23.70 -11.82 -3.32
C ARG A 121 -22.76 -12.37 -4.37
N GLY A 122 -21.96 -11.52 -5.02
CA GLY A 122 -21.05 -11.90 -6.07
C GLY A 122 -19.68 -12.33 -5.55
N MET A 123 -19.19 -11.65 -4.51
CA MET A 123 -17.88 -11.91 -3.92
C MET A 123 -17.94 -12.49 -2.51
N ALA A 124 -19.14 -12.66 -1.95
CA ALA A 124 -19.38 -13.20 -0.60
C ALA A 124 -18.45 -12.56 0.46
N LEU A 125 -18.31 -11.22 0.42
CA LEU A 125 -17.40 -10.44 1.26
C LEU A 125 -15.92 -10.89 1.19
N GLY A 126 -15.51 -11.52 0.10
CA GLY A 126 -14.14 -12.00 -0.08
C GLY A 126 -13.80 -13.29 0.67
N VAL A 127 -14.78 -13.98 1.27
CA VAL A 127 -14.56 -15.30 1.87
C VAL A 127 -14.24 -16.31 0.76
N ALA A 128 -12.99 -16.76 0.69
CA ALA A 128 -12.41 -17.44 -0.47
C ALA A 128 -13.25 -18.63 -0.99
N PHE A 129 -13.67 -19.53 -0.12
CA PHE A 129 -14.48 -20.69 -0.52
C PHE A 129 -15.87 -20.29 -1.03
N VAL A 130 -16.55 -19.40 -0.30
CA VAL A 130 -17.89 -18.94 -0.68
C VAL A 130 -17.84 -18.11 -1.96
N SER A 131 -16.80 -17.27 -2.11
CA SER A 131 -16.56 -16.50 -3.33
C SER A 131 -16.42 -17.37 -4.58
N LEU A 132 -15.74 -18.52 -4.45
CA LEU A 132 -15.60 -19.44 -5.57
C LEU A 132 -16.96 -19.97 -6.06
N PHE A 133 -17.82 -20.41 -5.14
CA PHE A 133 -19.16 -20.88 -5.49
C PHE A 133 -20.03 -19.77 -6.08
N THR A 134 -20.00 -18.57 -5.51
CA THR A 134 -20.78 -17.44 -6.05
C THR A 134 -20.28 -17.00 -7.42
N LEU A 135 -18.98 -17.07 -7.69
CA LEU A 135 -18.41 -16.80 -9.02
C LEU A 135 -18.80 -17.85 -10.04
N ILE A 136 -18.75 -19.14 -9.71
CA ILE A 136 -19.18 -20.23 -10.59
C ILE A 136 -20.67 -20.06 -10.92
N TYR A 137 -21.51 -19.81 -9.91
CA TYR A 137 -22.94 -19.58 -10.10
C TYR A 137 -23.21 -18.35 -10.99
N SER A 138 -22.54 -17.24 -10.75
CA SER A 138 -22.66 -16.02 -11.56
C SER A 138 -22.18 -16.24 -13.00
N TYR A 139 -21.11 -17.02 -13.19
CA TYR A 139 -20.61 -17.37 -14.52
C TYR A 139 -21.62 -18.22 -15.28
N SER A 140 -22.22 -19.24 -14.63
CA SER A 140 -23.21 -20.11 -15.28
C SER A 140 -24.46 -19.34 -15.72
N ARG A 141 -24.95 -18.41 -14.89
CA ARG A 141 -26.09 -17.55 -15.27
C ARG A 141 -25.79 -16.63 -16.45
N LEU A 142 -24.63 -15.97 -16.43
CA LEU A 142 -24.20 -15.12 -17.55
C LEU A 142 -23.98 -15.90 -18.85
N ARG A 143 -23.57 -17.17 -18.76
CA ARG A 143 -23.42 -18.03 -19.93
C ARG A 143 -24.78 -18.48 -20.51
N ALA A 144 -25.80 -18.53 -19.67
CA ALA A 144 -27.18 -18.80 -20.08
C ALA A 144 -27.93 -17.53 -20.57
N ASP A 145 -27.21 -16.43 -20.83
CA ASP A 145 -27.76 -15.12 -21.17
C ASP A 145 -28.75 -14.53 -20.13
N GLU A 146 -28.70 -15.03 -18.90
CA GLU A 146 -29.50 -14.53 -17.80
C GLU A 146 -28.87 -13.28 -17.16
N THR A 147 -29.74 -12.39 -16.66
CA THR A 147 -29.28 -11.24 -15.87
C THR A 147 -28.86 -11.66 -14.49
N LEU A 148 -27.85 -10.97 -13.92
CA LEU A 148 -27.44 -11.21 -12.54
C LEU A 148 -28.41 -10.50 -11.57
N SER A 149 -28.66 -11.13 -10.45
CA SER A 149 -29.67 -10.66 -9.47
C SER A 149 -29.43 -9.22 -8.96
N TRP A 150 -28.19 -8.75 -8.93
CA TRP A 150 -27.86 -7.37 -8.57
C TRP A 150 -28.03 -6.39 -9.73
N ASP A 151 -27.83 -6.80 -10.97
CA ASP A 151 -28.07 -6.00 -12.17
C ASP A 151 -29.61 -5.83 -12.36
N GLU A 152 -30.37 -6.90 -12.21
CA GLU A 152 -31.83 -6.90 -12.26
C GLU A 152 -32.48 -5.99 -11.19
N LYS A 153 -32.03 -6.14 -9.91
CA LYS A 153 -32.57 -5.32 -8.81
C LYS A 153 -32.29 -3.84 -8.91
N THR A 154 -31.24 -3.47 -9.63
CA THR A 154 -30.83 -2.07 -9.80
C THR A 154 -31.12 -1.54 -11.20
N GLU A 155 -31.81 -2.33 -12.04
CA GLU A 155 -32.19 -1.95 -13.43
C GLU A 155 -30.97 -1.44 -14.21
N THR A 156 -29.84 -2.14 -14.06
CA THR A 156 -28.57 -1.77 -14.68
C THR A 156 -28.05 -2.88 -15.57
N ARG A 157 -27.29 -2.50 -16.60
CA ARG A 157 -26.62 -3.43 -17.51
C ARG A 157 -25.16 -3.05 -17.72
N VAL A 158 -24.35 -4.04 -18.01
CA VAL A 158 -22.90 -3.84 -18.30
C VAL A 158 -22.68 -4.03 -19.78
N PHE A 159 -22.37 -2.95 -20.47
CA PHE A 159 -22.15 -2.92 -21.91
C PHE A 159 -20.67 -2.98 -22.26
N GLN A 160 -20.36 -3.64 -23.39
CA GLN A 160 -19.02 -3.63 -23.97
C GLN A 160 -18.90 -2.42 -24.90
N THR A 161 -18.30 -1.32 -24.43
CA THR A 161 -18.20 -0.07 -25.19
C THR A 161 -17.00 -0.03 -26.14
N ARG A 162 -15.98 -0.85 -25.87
CA ARG A 162 -14.83 -1.00 -26.76
C ARG A 162 -14.56 -2.48 -26.98
N SER A 163 -14.63 -2.91 -28.23
CA SER A 163 -14.34 -4.28 -28.64
C SER A 163 -12.83 -4.57 -28.54
N GLY A 164 -12.50 -5.81 -28.23
CA GLY A 164 -11.12 -6.29 -28.17
C GLY A 164 -10.94 -7.27 -27.01
N TRP A 165 -10.90 -8.57 -27.33
CA TRP A 165 -10.64 -9.64 -26.36
C TRP A 165 -9.32 -9.44 -25.61
N TRP A 166 -8.33 -8.82 -26.22
CA TRP A 166 -7.03 -8.51 -25.64
C TRP A 166 -7.12 -7.57 -24.41
N ARG A 167 -8.16 -6.73 -24.31
CA ARG A 167 -8.36 -5.83 -23.15
C ARG A 167 -8.64 -6.61 -21.88
N SER A 168 -9.46 -7.65 -21.96
CA SER A 168 -9.72 -8.54 -20.81
C SER A 168 -8.45 -9.25 -20.37
N TRP A 169 -7.62 -9.69 -21.32
CA TRP A 169 -6.31 -10.28 -21.04
C TRP A 169 -5.33 -9.28 -20.45
N LEU A 170 -5.28 -8.05 -20.97
CA LEU A 170 -4.46 -6.99 -20.41
C LEU A 170 -4.82 -6.74 -18.93
N VAL A 171 -6.11 -6.60 -18.63
CA VAL A 171 -6.57 -6.39 -17.25
C VAL A 171 -6.27 -7.61 -16.37
N ALA A 172 -6.41 -8.82 -16.90
CA ALA A 172 -6.03 -10.05 -16.19
C ALA A 172 -4.53 -10.10 -15.88
N CYS A 173 -3.68 -9.79 -16.85
CA CYS A 173 -2.23 -9.73 -16.65
C CYS A 173 -1.83 -8.65 -15.63
N LEU A 174 -2.47 -7.49 -15.67
CA LEU A 174 -2.25 -6.43 -14.66
C LEU A 174 -2.63 -6.90 -13.25
N ASN A 175 -3.79 -7.55 -13.09
CA ASN A 175 -4.20 -8.12 -11.79
C ASN A 175 -3.17 -9.13 -11.28
N LEU A 176 -2.78 -10.10 -12.11
CA LEU A 176 -1.82 -11.13 -11.74
C LEU A 176 -0.43 -10.54 -11.48
N GLY A 177 -0.04 -9.54 -12.24
CA GLY A 177 1.22 -8.81 -12.05
C GLY A 177 1.26 -8.06 -10.73
N ILE A 178 0.19 -7.35 -10.37
CA ILE A 178 0.09 -6.64 -9.09
C ILE A 178 0.10 -7.64 -7.93
N LEU A 179 -0.74 -8.67 -7.97
CA LEU A 179 -0.81 -9.69 -6.91
C LEU A 179 0.52 -10.43 -6.76
N GLY A 180 1.14 -10.85 -7.87
CA GLY A 180 2.45 -11.49 -7.87
C GLY A 180 3.53 -10.57 -7.33
N GLY A 181 3.54 -9.30 -7.75
CA GLY A 181 4.48 -8.29 -7.26
C GLY A 181 4.34 -8.03 -5.77
N LEU A 182 3.11 -7.89 -5.27
CA LEU A 182 2.83 -7.73 -3.84
C LEU A 182 3.29 -8.96 -3.04
N THR A 183 3.03 -10.16 -3.55
CA THR A 183 3.46 -11.41 -2.89
C THR A 183 4.99 -11.51 -2.85
N LEU A 184 5.66 -11.23 -3.96
CA LEU A 184 7.14 -11.22 -4.00
C LEU A 184 7.73 -10.17 -3.07
N LEU A 185 7.12 -8.98 -3.01
CA LEU A 185 7.51 -7.92 -2.08
C LEU A 185 7.36 -8.38 -0.63
N GLN A 186 6.25 -9.01 -0.26
CA GLN A 186 6.04 -9.55 1.08
C GLN A 186 7.09 -10.63 1.45
N ILE A 187 7.42 -11.52 0.50
CA ILE A 187 8.47 -12.53 0.71
C ILE A 187 9.83 -11.85 0.89
N ALA A 188 10.15 -10.88 0.04
CA ALA A 188 11.40 -10.13 0.13
C ALA A 188 11.52 -9.37 1.45
N MET A 189 10.43 -8.75 1.92
CA MET A 189 10.41 -8.01 3.20
C MET A 189 10.54 -8.89 4.44
N LYS A 190 10.30 -10.20 4.32
CA LYS A 190 10.50 -11.15 5.43
C LYS A 190 11.95 -11.58 5.61
N SER A 191 12.84 -11.34 4.65
CA SER A 191 14.24 -11.68 4.81
C SER A 191 14.91 -10.77 5.85
N PRO A 192 15.75 -11.31 6.75
CA PRO A 192 16.46 -10.53 7.77
C PRO A 192 17.26 -9.37 7.18
N GLU A 193 17.92 -9.59 6.05
CA GLU A 193 18.69 -8.55 5.36
C GLU A 193 17.81 -7.41 4.85
N SER A 194 16.62 -7.72 4.35
CA SER A 194 15.67 -6.70 3.89
C SER A 194 15.15 -5.88 5.06
N GLN A 195 14.84 -6.49 6.20
CA GLN A 195 14.41 -5.78 7.40
C GLN A 195 15.46 -4.76 7.84
N ILE A 196 16.74 -5.15 7.87
CA ILE A 196 17.85 -4.24 8.16
C ILE A 196 17.95 -3.12 7.12
N ARG A 197 17.83 -3.43 5.82
CA ARG A 197 17.86 -2.39 4.76
C ARG A 197 16.70 -1.39 4.90
N PHE A 198 15.50 -1.86 5.22
CA PHE A 198 14.35 -0.97 5.46
C PHE A 198 14.55 -0.11 6.70
N ALA A 199 15.05 -0.67 7.81
CA ALA A 199 15.36 0.10 9.01
C ALA A 199 16.39 1.19 8.74
N VAL A 200 17.47 0.86 8.04
CA VAL A 200 18.50 1.81 7.61
C VAL A 200 17.91 2.89 6.70
N ALA A 201 17.06 2.53 5.74
CA ALA A 201 16.39 3.51 4.88
C ALA A 201 15.49 4.45 5.69
N ALA A 202 14.76 3.93 6.69
CA ALA A 202 13.93 4.74 7.58
C ALA A 202 14.75 5.73 8.42
N VAL A 203 15.89 5.30 8.95
CA VAL A 203 16.83 6.17 9.67
C VAL A 203 17.35 7.29 8.77
N ASN A 204 17.62 6.98 7.50
CA ASN A 204 18.14 7.95 6.54
C ASN A 204 17.10 8.97 6.05
N ILE A 205 15.81 8.75 6.32
CA ILE A 205 14.77 9.76 6.09
C ILE A 205 14.94 10.85 7.15
N GLY A 206 15.44 12.02 6.72
CA GLY A 206 15.65 13.16 7.63
C GLY A 206 17.04 13.28 8.23
N THR A 207 18.01 12.48 7.78
CA THR A 207 19.44 12.72 8.05
C THR A 207 20.01 13.68 6.98
N PRO A 208 21.05 14.48 7.35
CA PRO A 208 21.71 14.55 8.66
C PRO A 208 20.84 15.19 9.75
N LYS A 209 20.91 14.67 10.97
CA LYS A 209 20.09 15.12 12.12
C LYS A 209 20.96 15.30 13.35
N MET A 210 20.80 16.41 14.07
CA MET A 210 21.41 16.61 15.38
C MET A 210 20.79 15.66 16.40
N VAL A 211 21.61 14.91 17.11
CA VAL A 211 21.22 14.02 18.22
C VAL A 211 21.30 14.77 19.54
N ASP A 212 22.34 15.58 19.69
CA ASP A 212 22.55 16.51 20.79
C ASP A 212 23.22 17.79 20.28
N GLU A 213 23.71 18.67 21.17
CA GLU A 213 24.28 19.97 20.82
C GLU A 213 25.55 19.86 19.94
N ILE A 214 26.31 18.78 20.07
CA ILE A 214 27.60 18.61 19.40
C ILE A 214 27.67 17.36 18.50
N THR A 215 26.70 16.46 18.59
CA THR A 215 26.71 15.19 17.84
C THR A 215 25.64 15.19 16.75
N ARG A 216 26.06 14.94 15.52
CA ARG A 216 25.20 14.83 14.36
C ARG A 216 25.21 13.40 13.84
N LEU A 217 24.02 12.81 13.65
CA LEU A 217 23.85 11.58 12.88
C LEU A 217 23.84 11.93 11.38
N ASP A 218 24.87 11.47 10.66
CA ASP A 218 24.98 11.72 9.22
C ASP A 218 24.18 10.71 8.39
N GLY A 219 23.98 9.51 8.92
CA GLY A 219 23.19 8.46 8.30
C GLY A 219 23.57 7.08 8.81
N ALA A 220 22.88 6.08 8.23
CA ALA A 220 23.15 4.67 8.54
C ALA A 220 23.39 3.87 7.25
N GLN A 221 24.05 2.71 7.38
CA GLN A 221 24.37 1.80 6.29
C GLN A 221 24.07 0.36 6.70
N ALA A 222 23.44 -0.41 5.79
CA ALA A 222 23.29 -1.85 5.95
C ALA A 222 24.58 -2.55 5.47
N LEU A 223 25.16 -3.36 6.34
CA LEU A 223 26.37 -4.12 6.05
C LEU A 223 26.06 -5.63 5.96
N PRO A 224 26.90 -6.42 5.28
CA PRO A 224 26.76 -7.88 5.27
C PRO A 224 26.78 -8.48 6.68
N GLY A 225 26.09 -9.61 6.87
CA GLY A 225 26.07 -10.32 8.16
C GLY A 225 25.11 -9.71 9.18
N LEU A 226 23.95 -9.19 8.70
CA LEU A 226 22.91 -8.58 9.54
C LEU A 226 23.44 -7.45 10.41
N ALA A 227 24.27 -6.58 9.86
CA ALA A 227 24.87 -5.47 10.58
C ALA A 227 24.31 -4.13 10.08
N MET A 228 24.05 -3.21 11.01
CA MET A 228 23.71 -1.81 10.78
C MET A 228 24.84 -0.92 11.29
N GLN A 229 25.33 -0.01 10.47
CA GLN A 229 26.34 0.97 10.86
C GLN A 229 25.74 2.35 10.89
N TYR A 230 25.85 3.02 12.03
CA TYR A 230 25.49 4.42 12.22
C TYR A 230 26.74 5.28 12.16
N ASN A 231 26.67 6.35 11.38
CA ASN A 231 27.78 7.30 11.21
C ASN A 231 27.44 8.61 11.90
N PHE A 232 28.26 9.00 12.85
CA PHE A 232 28.12 10.24 13.61
C PHE A 232 29.31 11.16 13.37
N THR A 233 29.04 12.46 13.36
CA THR A 233 30.08 13.49 13.37
C THR A 233 29.94 14.32 14.65
N ILE A 234 31.06 14.44 15.37
CA ILE A 234 31.20 15.34 16.52
C ILE A 234 31.68 16.69 16.00
N LEU A 235 30.90 17.73 16.27
CA LEU A 235 31.12 19.08 15.75
C LEU A 235 31.96 19.97 16.69
N SER A 236 32.29 19.49 17.89
CA SER A 236 33.15 20.23 18.83
C SER A 236 34.56 20.37 18.27
N GLU A 237 35.18 21.54 18.49
CA GLU A 237 36.56 21.78 18.11
C GLU A 237 37.54 20.90 18.90
N ASP A 238 37.24 20.59 20.15
CA ASP A 238 38.05 19.72 21.01
C ASP A 238 38.16 18.28 20.47
N ALA A 239 37.25 17.88 19.56
CA ALA A 239 37.28 16.57 18.92
C ALA A 239 38.26 16.48 17.72
N ASP A 240 38.90 17.57 17.33
CA ASP A 240 39.84 17.57 16.19
C ASP A 240 41.20 16.98 16.57
N GLU A 241 41.60 17.09 17.84
CA GLU A 241 42.84 16.53 18.41
C GLU A 241 42.50 15.66 19.64
N VAL A 242 41.98 14.46 19.41
CA VAL A 242 41.60 13.56 20.51
C VAL A 242 42.77 12.73 20.97
N ASP A 243 43.14 12.91 22.22
CA ASP A 243 44.15 12.08 22.94
C ASP A 243 43.69 10.60 22.97
N PRO A 244 44.62 9.63 22.82
CA PRO A 244 44.32 8.21 22.95
C PRO A 244 43.58 7.82 24.24
N GLU A 245 43.93 8.41 25.39
CA GLU A 245 43.28 8.15 26.68
C GLU A 245 41.82 8.63 26.69
N TYR A 246 41.57 9.81 26.15
CA TYR A 246 40.18 10.33 25.99
C TYR A 246 39.37 9.45 25.06
N ARG A 247 39.96 8.96 23.98
CA ARG A 247 39.30 8.07 23.01
C ARG A 247 38.82 6.77 23.66
N GLU A 248 39.68 6.12 24.45
CA GLU A 248 39.30 4.90 25.17
C GLU A 248 38.18 5.14 26.19
N ALA A 249 38.25 6.25 26.96
CA ALA A 249 37.24 6.61 27.90
C ALA A 249 35.90 6.93 27.23
N PHE A 250 35.94 7.66 26.11
CA PHE A 250 34.76 7.96 25.29
C PHE A 250 34.09 6.69 24.74
N GLU A 251 34.91 5.79 24.17
CA GLU A 251 34.43 4.52 23.63
C GLU A 251 33.76 3.66 24.70
N ALA A 252 34.39 3.53 25.88
CA ALA A 252 33.87 2.75 26.99
C ALA A 252 32.52 3.29 27.49
N GLU A 253 32.38 4.61 27.64
CA GLU A 253 31.13 5.24 28.09
C GLU A 253 30.03 5.11 27.03
N MET A 254 30.34 5.40 25.77
CA MET A 254 29.37 5.28 24.67
C MET A 254 28.94 3.83 24.47
N HIS A 255 29.85 2.87 24.54
CA HIS A 255 29.52 1.46 24.46
C HIS A 255 28.53 1.05 25.54
N LYS A 256 28.77 1.43 26.79
CA LYS A 256 27.90 1.12 27.93
C LYS A 256 26.49 1.73 27.79
N GLN A 257 26.41 3.00 27.37
CA GLN A 257 25.14 3.69 27.19
C GLN A 257 24.33 3.07 26.03
N LEU A 258 24.98 2.82 24.90
CA LEU A 258 24.32 2.27 23.70
C LEU A 258 23.94 0.80 23.89
N GLU A 259 24.78 0.01 24.58
CA GLU A 259 24.43 -1.37 24.96
C GLU A 259 23.14 -1.39 25.78
N LYS A 260 23.04 -0.54 26.80
CA LYS A 260 21.82 -0.41 27.59
C LYS A 260 20.61 -0.03 26.73
N THR A 261 20.77 0.93 25.84
CA THR A 261 19.70 1.38 24.93
C THR A 261 19.27 0.25 23.99
N ILE A 262 20.21 -0.42 23.36
CA ILE A 262 19.92 -1.54 22.44
C ILE A 262 19.21 -2.68 23.17
N CYS A 263 19.66 -3.01 24.38
CA CYS A 263 19.13 -4.16 25.11
C CYS A 263 17.75 -3.91 25.71
N LEU A 264 17.40 -2.66 26.03
CA LEU A 264 16.14 -2.31 26.71
C LEU A 264 15.08 -1.72 25.76
N SER A 265 15.43 -1.26 24.57
CA SER A 265 14.45 -0.67 23.65
C SER A 265 13.55 -1.73 23.03
N ASP A 266 12.24 -1.59 23.20
CA ASP A 266 11.25 -2.46 22.55
C ASP A 266 11.25 -2.30 21.02
N GLU A 267 11.60 -1.11 20.52
CA GLU A 267 11.70 -0.83 19.09
C GLU A 267 12.80 -1.65 18.40
N LEU A 268 13.87 -2.01 19.15
CA LEU A 268 14.98 -2.79 18.64
C LEU A 268 14.84 -4.31 18.89
N GLU A 269 13.77 -4.72 19.57
CA GLU A 269 13.50 -6.14 19.87
C GLU A 269 13.48 -7.01 18.59
N PRO A 270 12.81 -6.64 17.49
CA PRO A 270 12.81 -7.44 16.27
C PRO A 270 14.22 -7.66 15.70
N PHE A 271 15.10 -6.66 15.79
CA PHE A 271 16.48 -6.76 15.31
C PHE A 271 17.35 -7.59 16.26
N ARG A 272 17.11 -7.50 17.57
CA ARG A 272 17.75 -8.39 18.54
C ARG A 272 17.40 -9.86 18.30
N ALA A 273 16.13 -10.15 18.03
CA ALA A 273 15.67 -11.49 17.71
C ALA A 273 16.32 -12.07 16.43
N LEU A 274 16.70 -11.22 15.48
CA LEU A 274 17.43 -11.59 14.28
C LEU A 274 18.93 -11.80 14.52
N GLY A 275 19.46 -11.49 15.70
CA GLY A 275 20.89 -11.54 15.97
C GLY A 275 21.68 -10.39 15.32
N ALA A 276 21.05 -9.24 15.09
CA ALA A 276 21.69 -8.11 14.43
C ALA A 276 22.88 -7.55 15.20
N THR A 277 23.85 -7.01 14.47
CA THR A 277 25.01 -6.29 15.01
C THR A 277 24.85 -4.80 14.73
N PHE A 278 24.98 -3.98 15.76
CA PHE A 278 24.94 -2.53 15.67
C PHE A 278 26.35 -1.99 15.71
N ARG A 279 26.76 -1.30 14.65
CA ARG A 279 28.08 -0.65 14.55
C ARG A 279 27.92 0.84 14.65
N TYR A 280 28.80 1.47 15.42
CA TYR A 280 28.85 2.91 15.63
C TYR A 280 30.19 3.43 15.17
N ARG A 281 30.16 4.46 14.33
CA ARG A 281 31.34 5.13 13.83
C ARG A 281 31.22 6.62 14.15
N TYR A 282 32.14 7.13 14.96
CA TYR A 282 32.24 8.54 15.31
C TYR A 282 33.43 9.15 14.58
N ALA A 283 33.22 10.25 13.89
CA ALA A 283 34.26 11.05 13.25
C ALA A 283 34.21 12.48 13.76
N ASN A 284 35.34 13.18 13.67
CA ASN A 284 35.37 14.61 13.93
C ASN A 284 34.84 15.41 12.73
N ARG A 285 34.70 16.74 12.87
CA ARG A 285 34.21 17.63 11.82
C ARG A 285 35.09 17.65 10.56
N LEU A 286 36.39 17.25 10.67
CA LEU A 286 37.35 17.12 9.57
C LEU A 286 37.31 15.76 8.88
N GLY A 287 36.43 14.84 9.35
CA GLY A 287 36.29 13.47 8.82
C GLY A 287 37.30 12.45 9.43
N GLY A 288 38.14 12.89 10.38
CA GLY A 288 39.03 12.00 11.11
C GLY A 288 38.25 11.03 12.00
N LEU A 289 38.64 9.75 12.02
CA LEU A 289 38.02 8.75 12.87
C LEU A 289 38.37 8.98 14.34
N ILE A 290 37.38 9.18 15.18
CA ILE A 290 37.53 9.23 16.63
C ILE A 290 37.50 7.80 17.18
N THR A 291 36.42 7.09 17.01
CA THR A 291 36.30 5.68 17.40
C THR A 291 35.28 4.93 16.54
N ALA A 292 35.37 3.60 16.56
CA ALA A 292 34.38 2.73 15.95
C ALA A 292 34.29 1.41 16.73
N PHE A 293 33.10 1.07 17.17
CA PHE A 293 32.85 -0.16 17.92
C PHE A 293 31.57 -0.84 17.47
N SER A 294 31.31 -2.04 17.94
CA SER A 294 30.13 -2.80 17.61
C SER A 294 29.53 -3.48 18.83
N ILE A 295 28.20 -3.50 18.88
CA ILE A 295 27.43 -4.18 19.92
C ILE A 295 26.62 -5.28 19.24
N ARG A 296 26.76 -6.52 19.69
CA ARG A 296 26.00 -7.65 19.17
C ARG A 296 24.76 -7.89 20.02
N SER A 297 23.66 -8.19 19.39
CA SER A 297 22.42 -8.54 20.11
C SER A 297 22.58 -9.72 21.08
N SER A 298 23.52 -10.63 20.81
CA SER A 298 23.82 -11.76 21.70
C SER A 298 24.40 -11.32 23.05
N GLU A 299 24.97 -10.14 23.14
CA GLU A 299 25.52 -9.58 24.39
C GLU A 299 24.42 -9.16 25.35
N CYS A 300 23.25 -8.81 24.83
CA CYS A 300 22.06 -8.45 25.63
C CYS A 300 21.51 -9.61 26.48
N THR A 301 21.72 -10.85 26.06
CA THR A 301 21.13 -12.03 26.73
C THR A 301 21.85 -12.39 28.05
N THR A 302 23.06 -11.90 28.24
CA THR A 302 23.87 -12.19 29.43
C THR A 302 23.55 -11.32 30.64
N GLN A 303 22.87 -10.18 30.42
CA GLN A 303 22.60 -9.20 31.49
C GLN A 303 21.20 -9.32 32.14
N ASN A 304 20.29 -10.12 31.59
CA ASN A 304 18.93 -10.27 32.15
C ASN A 304 18.54 -11.73 32.38
N PRO A 305 18.92 -12.38 33.50
CA PRO A 305 18.55 -13.74 33.83
C PRO A 305 17.05 -13.94 34.12
N ALA A 306 16.24 -12.85 34.11
CA ALA A 306 14.81 -12.90 34.41
C ALA A 306 13.91 -13.13 33.17
N MET A 307 14.48 -13.31 31.99
CA MET A 307 13.73 -13.61 30.73
C MET A 307 13.91 -15.08 30.27
N LYS A 308 13.98 -16.03 31.22
CA LYS A 308 13.84 -17.46 30.88
C LYS A 308 12.50 -18.00 31.31
#